data_46e4a82701157489986a7b4eb7039811
#
_entry.id   46e4a82701157489986a7b4eb7039811
#
_cell.length_a   1.000
_cell.length_b   1.000
_cell.length_c   1.000
_cell.angle_alpha   90.00
_cell.angle_beta   90.00
_cell.angle_gamma   90.00
#
_symmetry.space_group_name_H-M   'P 1'
#
loop_
_entity.id
_entity.type
_entity.pdbx_description
1 polymer ?
#
loop_
_entity_poly.entity_id
_entity_poly.type
_entity_poly.pdbx_seq_one_letter_code
_entity_poly.pdbx_strand_id
1 'polypeptide(L)'
;MDASPGQVGGTPRWHAAVAHTADVGVRATAPDPRALLEEAAAALAELSADVSQAKRRRPEAIEVRADDLPALTFAWLNELIGLADARGEALVEARMEDLESTPDGWLARGTAGFAAYDADVRPRLQVKAATFHRLKVAREGEGWALEAYFDV
;
A
#
# COMPACT_ATOMS: atom_id res chain seq x y z
N MET A 1 13.98 -16.46 8.13
CA MET A 1 13.09 -16.60 9.18
C MET A 1 11.71 -17.04 8.72
N ASP A 2 11.27 -18.01 9.24
CA ASP A 2 10.06 -18.57 8.73
C ASP A 2 8.84 -17.82 9.19
N ALA A 3 7.78 -18.12 8.57
CA ALA A 3 6.49 -17.65 8.97
C ALA A 3 6.19 -18.18 10.35
N SER A 4 5.37 -17.51 11.06
CA SER A 4 4.98 -17.94 12.38
C SER A 4 4.45 -19.36 12.36
N PRO A 5 5.07 -20.27 13.06
CA PRO A 5 4.63 -21.66 13.01
C PRO A 5 3.22 -21.86 13.51
N GLY A 6 2.70 -21.00 14.28
CA GLY A 6 1.37 -21.16 14.81
C GLY A 6 0.27 -20.61 13.95
N GLN A 7 0.58 -20.20 12.77
CA GLN A 7 -0.40 -19.64 11.87
C GLN A 7 -1.45 -20.66 11.48
N VAL A 8 -2.68 -20.42 11.86
CA VAL A 8 -3.78 -21.25 11.50
C VAL A 8 -4.71 -20.42 10.66
N GLY A 9 -5.06 -20.91 9.48
CA GLY A 9 -6.09 -20.29 8.69
C GLY A 9 -5.65 -19.16 7.82
N GLY A 10 -4.39 -19.07 7.43
CA GLY A 10 -4.08 -18.13 6.41
C GLY A 10 -2.69 -17.56 6.39
N THR A 11 -2.45 -16.80 5.36
CA THR A 11 -1.20 -16.14 5.14
C THR A 11 -1.10 -14.93 6.09
N PRO A 12 0.01 -14.78 6.79
CA PRO A 12 0.18 -13.62 7.66
C PRO A 12 0.20 -12.32 6.85
N ARG A 13 -0.19 -11.26 7.50
CA ARG A 13 0.02 -9.92 6.94
C ARG A 13 1.47 -9.56 7.15
N TRP A 14 2.10 -9.10 6.08
CA TRP A 14 3.52 -8.82 6.11
C TRP A 14 3.90 -7.92 4.94
N HIS A 15 4.88 -7.08 5.15
CA HIS A 15 5.47 -6.27 4.08
C HIS A 15 6.94 -5.98 4.38
N ALA A 16 7.68 -5.67 3.34
CA ALA A 16 9.07 -5.25 3.47
C ALA A 16 9.47 -4.42 2.25
N ALA A 17 10.47 -3.58 2.43
CA ALA A 17 11.09 -2.88 1.32
C ALA A 17 12.00 -3.84 0.56
N VAL A 18 12.06 -3.67 -0.75
CA VAL A 18 12.92 -4.47 -1.63
C VAL A 18 13.83 -3.52 -2.40
N ALA A 19 15.13 -3.76 -2.35
CA ALA A 19 16.10 -2.92 -3.05
C ALA A 19 16.58 -3.62 -4.31
N HIS A 20 16.57 -2.88 -5.40
CA HIS A 20 17.19 -3.27 -6.65
C HIS A 20 18.10 -2.13 -7.10
N THR A 21 18.93 -2.39 -8.10
CA THR A 21 19.97 -1.47 -8.53
C THR A 21 19.44 -0.06 -8.82
N ALA A 22 18.27 0.06 -9.44
CA ALA A 22 17.71 1.35 -9.82
C ALA A 22 16.29 1.57 -9.33
N ASP A 23 15.73 0.60 -8.59
CA ASP A 23 14.33 0.64 -8.20
C ASP A 23 14.20 0.47 -6.71
N VAL A 24 13.17 1.09 -6.16
CA VAL A 24 12.77 0.87 -4.77
C VAL A 24 11.39 0.24 -4.79
N GLY A 25 11.22 -0.80 -4.02
CA GLY A 25 9.96 -1.52 -4.01
C GLY A 25 9.54 -1.99 -2.64
N VAL A 26 8.36 -2.58 -2.61
CA VAL A 26 7.81 -3.20 -1.42
C VAL A 26 7.25 -4.57 -1.78
N ARG A 27 7.23 -5.43 -0.79
CA ARG A 27 6.62 -6.75 -0.89
C ARG A 27 5.66 -6.91 0.27
N ALA A 28 4.51 -7.50 0.01
CA ALA A 28 3.50 -7.68 1.04
C ALA A 28 2.77 -9.00 0.85
N THR A 29 2.31 -9.58 1.95
CA THR A 29 1.41 -10.73 1.92
C THR A 29 0.23 -10.47 2.83
N ALA A 30 -0.88 -11.13 2.54
CA ALA A 30 -2.09 -11.00 3.36
C ALA A 30 -3.04 -12.15 3.05
N PRO A 31 -4.05 -12.39 3.92
CA PRO A 31 -5.02 -13.46 3.67
C PRO A 31 -5.93 -13.22 2.47
N ASP A 32 -6.22 -11.98 2.16
CA ASP A 32 -7.15 -11.61 1.10
C ASP A 32 -6.71 -10.33 0.40
N PRO A 33 -7.27 -10.01 -0.78
CA PRO A 33 -6.85 -8.83 -1.52
C PRO A 33 -7.07 -7.51 -0.79
N ARG A 34 -8.13 -7.40 -0.01
CA ARG A 34 -8.42 -6.17 0.73
C ARG A 34 -7.31 -5.87 1.73
N ALA A 35 -6.97 -6.87 2.54
CA ALA A 35 -5.87 -6.75 3.50
C ALA A 35 -4.54 -6.52 2.81
N LEU A 36 -4.35 -7.13 1.63
CA LEU A 36 -3.12 -6.97 0.86
C LEU A 36 -2.91 -5.52 0.43
N LEU A 37 -3.97 -4.86 -0.04
CA LEU A 37 -3.88 -3.47 -0.47
C LEU A 37 -3.69 -2.53 0.72
N GLU A 38 -4.27 -2.85 1.87
CA GLU A 38 -3.99 -2.11 3.10
C GLU A 38 -2.53 -2.27 3.52
N GLU A 39 -2.00 -3.48 3.39
CA GLU A 39 -0.60 -3.76 3.73
C GLU A 39 0.36 -3.04 2.78
N ALA A 40 0.00 -2.97 1.50
CA ALA A 40 0.79 -2.22 0.52
C ALA A 40 0.83 -0.73 0.86
N ALA A 41 -0.29 -0.18 1.31
CA ALA A 41 -0.35 1.22 1.74
C ALA A 41 0.52 1.45 2.98
N ALA A 42 0.52 0.52 3.92
CA ALA A 42 1.36 0.62 5.11
C ALA A 42 2.85 0.61 4.73
N ALA A 43 3.23 -0.26 3.80
CA ALA A 43 4.60 -0.31 3.31
C ALA A 43 5.00 0.99 2.63
N LEU A 44 4.12 1.55 1.80
CA LEU A 44 4.36 2.83 1.15
C LEU A 44 4.54 3.95 2.17
N ALA A 45 3.71 3.97 3.20
CA ALA A 45 3.78 4.98 4.26
C ALA A 45 5.14 4.92 4.97
N GLU A 46 5.58 3.71 5.34
CA GLU A 46 6.86 3.51 6.02
C GLU A 46 8.06 3.85 5.13
N LEU A 47 7.94 3.57 3.85
CA LEU A 47 8.99 3.87 2.89
C LEU A 47 9.16 5.38 2.74
N SER A 48 8.07 6.11 2.75
CA SER A 48 8.02 7.54 2.45
C SER A 48 8.38 8.42 3.65
N ALA A 49 8.03 8.00 4.86
CA ALA A 49 8.24 8.81 6.06
C ALA A 49 8.23 7.94 7.31
N ASP A 50 8.83 8.48 8.36
CA ASP A 50 8.65 7.89 9.68
C ASP A 50 7.35 8.44 10.26
N VAL A 51 6.33 7.61 10.25
CA VAL A 51 4.99 7.97 10.74
C VAL A 51 4.63 7.24 12.04
N SER A 52 5.60 6.55 12.65
CA SER A 52 5.35 5.75 13.83
C SER A 52 4.84 6.56 15.02
N GLN A 53 5.16 7.83 15.09
CA GLN A 53 4.74 8.72 16.17
C GLN A 53 3.65 9.70 15.74
N ALA A 54 3.04 9.51 14.59
CA ALA A 54 2.01 10.42 14.10
C ALA A 54 0.78 10.35 15.02
N LYS A 55 0.37 11.51 15.53
CA LYS A 55 -0.73 11.61 16.49
C LYS A 55 -2.02 12.06 15.86
N ARG A 56 -1.95 12.95 14.89
CA ARG A 56 -3.14 13.47 14.21
C ARG A 56 -3.14 13.02 12.79
N ARG A 57 -4.30 12.59 12.34
CA ARG A 57 -4.50 12.15 10.99
C ARG A 57 -5.68 12.88 10.39
N ARG A 58 -5.50 13.40 9.19
CA ARG A 58 -6.58 14.03 8.44
C ARG A 58 -7.10 13.02 7.44
N PRO A 59 -8.37 12.61 7.57
CA PRO A 59 -8.89 11.57 6.68
C PRO A 59 -9.24 12.13 5.31
N GLU A 60 -9.15 11.25 4.32
CA GLU A 60 -9.52 11.54 2.95
C GLU A 60 -10.20 10.30 2.37
N ALA A 61 -11.37 10.46 1.80
CA ALA A 61 -12.05 9.35 1.14
C ALA A 61 -11.36 9.04 -0.18
N ILE A 62 -11.24 7.76 -0.50
CA ILE A 62 -10.59 7.29 -1.71
C ILE A 62 -11.49 6.31 -2.43
N GLU A 63 -11.57 6.46 -3.74
CA GLU A 63 -12.25 5.49 -4.59
C GLU A 63 -11.42 5.29 -5.84
N VAL A 64 -11.09 4.04 -6.17
CA VAL A 64 -10.36 3.70 -7.38
C VAL A 64 -11.03 2.52 -8.07
N ARG A 65 -10.89 2.48 -9.40
CA ARG A 65 -11.43 1.42 -10.24
C ARG A 65 -10.35 0.94 -11.19
N ALA A 66 -10.40 -0.34 -11.53
CA ALA A 66 -9.47 -0.91 -12.50
C ALA A 66 -10.00 -2.22 -13.04
N ASP A 67 -9.44 -2.67 -14.17
CA ASP A 67 -9.90 -3.89 -14.82
C ASP A 67 -9.52 -5.15 -14.07
N ASP A 68 -8.37 -5.13 -13.41
CA ASP A 68 -7.85 -6.29 -12.68
C ASP A 68 -7.12 -5.86 -11.41
N LEU A 69 -6.71 -6.83 -10.60
CA LEU A 69 -6.06 -6.54 -9.33
C LEU A 69 -4.69 -5.85 -9.49
N PRO A 70 -3.84 -6.22 -10.43
CA PRO A 70 -2.60 -5.46 -10.62
C PRO A 70 -2.87 -4.00 -10.98
N ALA A 71 -3.79 -3.73 -11.88
CA ALA A 71 -4.15 -2.36 -12.26
C ALA A 71 -4.78 -1.62 -11.08
N LEU A 72 -5.58 -2.30 -10.27
CA LEU A 72 -6.18 -1.71 -9.08
C LEU A 72 -5.10 -1.34 -8.06
N THR A 73 -4.12 -2.21 -7.87
CA THR A 73 -2.99 -1.95 -6.98
C THR A 73 -2.23 -0.70 -7.44
N PHE A 74 -1.97 -0.61 -8.73
CA PHE A 74 -1.33 0.55 -9.34
C PHE A 74 -2.14 1.82 -9.06
N ALA A 75 -3.45 1.79 -9.32
CA ALA A 75 -4.33 2.93 -9.10
C ALA A 75 -4.41 3.32 -7.63
N TRP A 76 -4.52 2.34 -6.74
CA TRP A 76 -4.57 2.55 -5.29
C TRP A 76 -3.31 3.25 -4.79
N LEU A 77 -2.15 2.72 -5.13
CA LEU A 77 -0.88 3.28 -4.67
C LEU A 77 -0.66 4.68 -5.24
N ASN A 78 -0.95 4.89 -6.52
CA ASN A 78 -0.76 6.21 -7.12
C ASN A 78 -1.75 7.25 -6.61
N GLU A 79 -2.96 6.85 -6.27
CA GLU A 79 -3.90 7.76 -5.63
C GLU A 79 -3.36 8.23 -4.28
N LEU A 80 -2.81 7.31 -3.47
CA LEU A 80 -2.22 7.65 -2.18
C LEU A 80 -1.01 8.56 -2.33
N ILE A 81 -0.14 8.26 -3.28
CA ILE A 81 1.04 9.08 -3.57
C ILE A 81 0.61 10.49 -4.01
N GLY A 82 -0.35 10.57 -4.93
CA GLY A 82 -0.83 11.85 -5.45
C GLY A 82 -1.48 12.72 -4.39
N LEU A 83 -2.26 12.10 -3.50
CA LEU A 83 -2.91 12.84 -2.41
C LEU A 83 -1.89 13.37 -1.41
N ALA A 84 -0.92 12.54 -1.02
CA ALA A 84 0.14 12.97 -0.12
C ALA A 84 0.91 14.15 -0.72
N ASP A 85 1.24 14.05 -1.99
CA ASP A 85 1.97 15.09 -2.70
C ASP A 85 1.16 16.38 -2.80
N ALA A 86 -0.10 16.29 -3.19
CA ALA A 86 -0.98 17.45 -3.32
C ALA A 86 -1.22 18.14 -1.98
N ARG A 87 -1.27 17.38 -0.89
CA ARG A 87 -1.48 17.94 0.44
C ARG A 87 -0.19 18.42 1.08
N GLY A 88 0.96 18.01 0.56
CA GLY A 88 2.24 18.28 1.20
C GLY A 88 2.35 17.62 2.56
N GLU A 89 1.71 16.47 2.73
CA GLU A 89 1.64 15.74 3.99
C GLU A 89 2.09 14.30 3.80
N ALA A 90 2.42 13.63 4.90
CA ALA A 90 2.80 12.23 4.86
C ALA A 90 1.56 11.35 4.91
N LEU A 91 1.56 10.30 4.11
CA LEU A 91 0.58 9.22 4.26
C LEU A 91 0.91 8.47 5.56
N VAL A 92 -0.07 8.30 6.41
CA VAL A 92 0.10 7.56 7.66
C VAL A 92 -0.48 6.16 7.55
N GLU A 93 -1.68 6.04 7.00
CA GLU A 93 -2.35 4.75 6.85
C GLU A 93 -3.43 4.86 5.80
N ALA A 94 -3.87 3.72 5.32
CA ALA A 94 -5.05 3.64 4.47
C ALA A 94 -5.83 2.38 4.82
N ARG A 95 -7.14 2.51 4.86
CA ARG A 95 -8.06 1.41 5.10
C ARG A 95 -8.94 1.24 3.88
N MET A 96 -9.17 -0.01 3.52
CA MET A 96 -10.06 -0.34 2.42
C MET A 96 -11.34 -0.88 3.03
N GLU A 97 -12.41 -0.10 2.91
CA GLU A 97 -13.69 -0.45 3.50
C GLU A 97 -14.49 -1.37 2.61
N ASP A 98 -14.29 -1.24 1.29
CA ASP A 98 -15.09 -1.97 0.34
C ASP A 98 -14.23 -2.34 -0.86
N LEU A 99 -14.21 -3.60 -1.21
CA LEU A 99 -13.51 -4.08 -2.40
C LEU A 99 -14.45 -5.03 -3.12
N GLU A 100 -14.88 -4.63 -4.32
CA GLU A 100 -15.86 -5.40 -5.08
C GLU A 100 -15.32 -5.79 -6.45
N SER A 101 -15.55 -7.04 -6.80
CA SER A 101 -15.39 -7.49 -8.18
C SER A 101 -16.73 -7.27 -8.88
N THR A 102 -16.72 -6.52 -9.97
CA THR A 102 -17.91 -6.20 -10.74
C THR A 102 -17.76 -6.73 -12.16
N PRO A 103 -18.83 -6.77 -12.97
CA PRO A 103 -18.67 -7.18 -14.37
C PRO A 103 -17.71 -6.30 -15.16
N ASP A 104 -17.52 -5.06 -14.72
CA ASP A 104 -16.65 -4.11 -15.40
C ASP A 104 -15.25 -4.02 -14.78
N GLY A 105 -14.94 -4.90 -13.83
CA GLY A 105 -13.63 -4.90 -13.17
C GLY A 105 -13.75 -4.78 -11.66
N TRP A 106 -12.82 -4.07 -11.05
CA TRP A 106 -12.74 -3.93 -9.60
C TRP A 106 -13.01 -2.50 -9.16
N LEU A 107 -13.68 -2.38 -8.01
CA LEU A 107 -13.93 -1.10 -7.37
C LEU A 107 -13.44 -1.18 -5.93
N ALA A 108 -12.64 -0.22 -5.52
CA ALA A 108 -12.14 -0.12 -4.15
C ALA A 108 -12.54 1.22 -3.57
N ARG A 109 -13.07 1.20 -2.36
CA ARG A 109 -13.38 2.40 -1.58
C ARG A 109 -12.71 2.30 -0.23
N GLY A 110 -12.16 3.40 0.22
CA GLY A 110 -11.50 3.41 1.50
C GLY A 110 -11.27 4.82 2.02
N THR A 111 -10.44 4.89 3.06
CA THR A 111 -10.09 6.15 3.71
C THR A 111 -8.60 6.12 3.99
N ALA A 112 -7.92 7.20 3.66
CA ALA A 112 -6.51 7.37 3.99
C ALA A 112 -6.37 8.47 5.04
N GLY A 113 -5.38 8.31 5.90
CA GLY A 113 -5.04 9.32 6.89
C GLY A 113 -3.70 9.95 6.56
N PHE A 114 -3.63 11.28 6.67
CA PHE A 114 -2.42 12.05 6.37
C PHE A 114 -2.04 12.90 7.58
N ALA A 115 -0.76 13.22 7.69
CA ALA A 115 -0.26 14.05 8.78
C ALA A 115 0.77 15.04 8.25
N ALA A 116 0.76 16.24 8.81
CA ALA A 116 1.75 17.24 8.48
C ALA A 116 3.13 16.78 8.95
N TYR A 117 4.15 17.14 8.19
CA TYR A 117 5.53 16.89 8.60
C TYR A 117 5.88 17.78 9.79
N ASP A 118 6.46 17.20 10.83
CA ASP A 118 6.86 17.88 12.03
C ASP A 118 7.93 17.04 12.76
N ALA A 119 8.13 17.28 14.06
CA ALA A 119 9.11 16.53 14.84
C ALA A 119 8.76 15.05 14.96
N ASP A 120 7.48 14.70 14.87
CA ASP A 120 6.99 13.34 15.01
C ASP A 120 6.77 12.63 13.67
N VAL A 121 6.79 13.38 12.56
CA VAL A 121 6.55 12.84 11.22
C VAL A 121 7.65 13.36 10.31
N ARG A 122 8.64 12.51 10.02
CA ARG A 122 9.83 12.92 9.28
C ARG A 122 9.91 12.26 7.92
N PRO A 123 10.27 13.02 6.88
CA PRO A 123 10.41 12.42 5.55
C PRO A 123 11.57 11.43 5.52
N ARG A 124 11.40 10.39 4.71
CA ARG A 124 12.45 9.41 4.41
C ARG A 124 12.80 9.44 2.94
N LEU A 125 11.91 8.95 2.11
CA LEU A 125 12.14 8.82 0.69
C LEU A 125 11.00 9.48 -0.07
N GLN A 126 11.33 10.33 -1.02
CA GLN A 126 10.30 10.93 -1.85
C GLN A 126 9.91 9.95 -2.94
N VAL A 127 8.75 9.32 -2.78
CA VAL A 127 8.20 8.40 -3.77
C VAL A 127 7.37 9.20 -4.75
N LYS A 128 7.72 9.13 -6.03
CA LYS A 128 7.04 9.92 -7.06
C LYS A 128 5.84 9.21 -7.66
N ALA A 129 5.96 7.91 -7.88
CA ALA A 129 4.89 7.14 -8.50
C ALA A 129 5.15 5.65 -8.33
N ALA A 130 4.07 4.86 -8.28
CA ALA A 130 4.15 3.43 -8.48
C ALA A 130 4.20 3.15 -9.98
N THR A 131 4.89 2.11 -10.38
CA THR A 131 5.03 1.73 -11.80
C THR A 131 4.42 0.36 -12.03
N PHE A 132 4.14 0.05 -13.32
CA PHE A 132 3.75 -1.32 -13.67
C PHE A 132 4.96 -2.24 -13.81
N HIS A 133 6.15 -1.68 -13.83
CA HIS A 133 7.36 -2.48 -13.99
C HIS A 133 7.52 -3.41 -12.80
N ARG A 134 7.56 -4.71 -13.06
CA ARG A 134 7.68 -5.77 -12.06
C ARG A 134 6.54 -5.84 -11.06
N LEU A 135 5.44 -5.16 -11.32
CA LEU A 135 4.27 -5.26 -10.45
C LEU A 135 3.68 -6.66 -10.54
N LYS A 136 3.53 -7.30 -9.39
CA LYS A 136 2.92 -8.63 -9.30
C LYS A 136 1.91 -8.62 -8.19
N VAL A 137 0.74 -9.17 -8.48
CA VAL A 137 -0.30 -9.40 -7.47
C VAL A 137 -0.88 -10.77 -7.78
N ALA A 138 -0.72 -11.72 -6.88
CA ALA A 138 -1.10 -13.10 -7.16
C ALA A 138 -1.42 -13.86 -5.89
N ARG A 139 -2.17 -14.92 -6.05
CA ARG A 139 -2.37 -15.88 -4.98
C ARG A 139 -1.05 -16.57 -4.68
N GLU A 140 -0.81 -16.78 -3.39
CA GLU A 140 0.35 -17.49 -2.93
C GLU A 140 -0.08 -18.36 -1.74
N GLY A 141 -0.05 -19.66 -1.94
CA GLY A 141 -0.57 -20.59 -0.93
C GLY A 141 -2.05 -20.32 -0.72
N GLU A 142 -2.46 -20.14 0.53
CA GLU A 142 -3.85 -19.86 0.87
C GLU A 142 -4.15 -18.37 0.93
N GLY A 143 -3.15 -17.54 0.70
CA GLY A 143 -3.31 -16.10 0.76
C GLY A 143 -2.90 -15.43 -0.54
N TRP A 144 -2.42 -14.20 -0.41
CA TRP A 144 -2.08 -13.34 -1.52
C TRP A 144 -0.74 -12.65 -1.26
N ALA A 145 -0.05 -12.33 -2.35
CA ALA A 145 1.20 -11.62 -2.29
C ALA A 145 1.26 -10.55 -3.36
N LEU A 146 1.97 -9.46 -3.07
CA LEU A 146 2.28 -8.47 -4.08
C LEU A 146 3.72 -8.01 -3.98
N GLU A 147 4.19 -7.53 -5.10
CA GLU A 147 5.47 -6.86 -5.20
C GLU A 147 5.26 -5.64 -6.08
N ALA A 148 5.61 -4.46 -5.60
CA ALA A 148 5.40 -3.20 -6.32
C ALA A 148 6.65 -2.36 -6.25
N TYR A 149 6.93 -1.64 -7.33
CA TYR A 149 8.13 -0.81 -7.46
C TYR A 149 7.75 0.63 -7.74
N PHE A 150 8.62 1.53 -7.31
CA PHE A 150 8.34 2.97 -7.33
C PHE A 150 9.48 3.74 -7.97
N ASP A 151 9.11 4.81 -8.66
CA ASP A 151 10.03 5.85 -9.06
C ASP A 151 10.28 6.77 -7.86
N VAL A 152 11.52 7.14 -7.65
CA VAL A 152 11.92 7.99 -6.54
C VAL A 152 12.75 9.18 -7.01
#